data_fb0cfa1aa423be5d2fb2fb5577fe6bad
#
_entry.id   fb0cfa1aa423be5d2fb2fb5577fe6bad
#
_cell.length_a   1.000
_cell.length_b   1.000
_cell.length_c   1.000
_cell.angle_alpha   90.00
_cell.angle_beta   90.00
_cell.angle_gamma   90.00
#
_symmetry.space_group_name_H-M   'P 1'
#
loop_
_entity.id
_entity.type
_entity.pdbx_description
1 polymer ?
#
loop_
_entity_poly.entity_id
_entity_poly.type
_entity_poly.pdbx_seq_one_letter_code
_entity_poly.pdbx_strand_id
1 'polypeptide(L)'
;MVLYIARHGETNPAHKPEPLLTENGFDQAKRLGERMARFRLDRVFASSLIRAQQTAKETADRQNLPVEIFPDIYEVENGETSDSAYQRAVAAIKALREQFTKDERIIVFAHGTFNNCLISAALGFPVRDDFNFCQENTGLTCIRFMPGGKTKAEFINDYGHLDNPEF
;
A
#
# COMPACT_ATOMS: atom_id res chain seq x y z
N MET A 1 -11.96 -8.32 -7.61
CA MET A 1 -10.98 -8.09 -6.53
C MET A 1 -11.04 -6.63 -6.10
N VAL A 2 -10.97 -6.38 -4.81
CA VAL A 2 -10.73 -5.04 -4.25
C VAL A 2 -9.33 -5.01 -3.70
N LEU A 3 -8.52 -4.08 -4.19
CA LEU A 3 -7.15 -3.86 -3.75
C LEU A 3 -7.08 -2.58 -2.92
N TYR A 4 -6.65 -2.71 -1.68
CA TYR A 4 -6.23 -1.59 -0.86
C TYR A 4 -4.71 -1.47 -0.94
N ILE A 5 -4.21 -0.25 -1.08
CA ILE A 5 -2.79 0.09 -1.09
C ILE A 5 -2.56 1.09 0.03
N ALA A 6 -1.67 0.79 0.96
CA ALA A 6 -1.32 1.66 2.09
C ALA A 6 0.17 1.94 2.12
N ARG A 7 0.55 3.16 2.45
CA ARG A 7 1.94 3.50 2.78
C ARG A 7 2.22 3.13 4.23
N HIS A 8 3.44 2.72 4.55
CA HIS A 8 3.88 2.52 5.94
C HIS A 8 3.70 3.78 6.79
N GLY A 9 3.61 3.62 8.11
CA GLY A 9 3.58 4.69 9.09
C GLY A 9 4.87 5.51 9.12
N GLU A 10 4.87 6.62 9.85
CA GLU A 10 6.03 7.48 10.02
C GLU A 10 7.24 6.71 10.55
N THR A 11 8.43 7.04 10.00
CA THR A 11 9.70 6.39 10.37
C THR A 11 10.74 7.39 10.83
N ASN A 12 11.69 6.92 11.64
CA ASN A 12 12.89 7.66 11.97
C ASN A 12 14.01 7.33 10.96
N PRO A 13 14.37 8.25 10.03
CA PRO A 13 15.38 8.00 9.01
C PRO A 13 16.80 7.87 9.57
N ALA A 14 17.03 8.31 10.81
CA ALA A 14 18.33 8.16 11.47
C ALA A 14 18.58 6.74 11.98
N HIS A 15 17.54 5.91 12.09
CA HIS A 15 17.65 4.51 12.53
C HIS A 15 18.27 3.66 11.43
N LYS A 16 19.39 2.99 11.74
CA LYS A 16 20.14 2.15 10.81
C LYS A 16 20.19 0.69 11.32
N PRO A 17 20.28 -0.29 10.46
CA PRO A 17 20.45 -0.19 9.00
C PRO A 17 19.14 0.12 8.24
N GLU A 18 17.98 -0.06 8.86
CA GLU A 18 16.66 0.17 8.26
C GLU A 18 15.78 1.06 9.15
N PRO A 19 15.12 2.10 8.60
CA PRO A 19 14.20 2.93 9.36
C PRO A 19 13.03 2.12 9.94
N LEU A 20 12.83 2.22 11.25
CA LEU A 20 11.69 1.64 11.96
C LEU A 20 10.61 2.71 12.18
N LEU A 21 9.39 2.29 12.50
CA LEU A 21 8.32 3.20 12.87
C LEU A 21 8.70 4.02 14.10
N THR A 22 8.30 5.30 14.11
CA THR A 22 8.27 6.13 15.31
C THR A 22 7.06 5.77 16.19
N GLU A 23 6.97 6.34 17.40
CA GLU A 23 5.76 6.22 18.22
C GLU A 23 4.52 6.72 17.45
N ASN A 24 4.65 7.85 16.75
CA ASN A 24 3.59 8.37 15.89
C ASN A 24 3.28 7.40 14.76
N GLY A 25 4.30 6.78 14.14
CA GLY A 25 4.11 5.76 13.09
C GLY A 25 3.34 4.54 13.59
N PHE A 26 3.56 4.11 14.83
CA PHE A 26 2.76 3.03 15.44
C PHE A 26 1.32 3.47 15.73
N ASP A 27 1.08 4.71 16.21
CA ASP A 27 -0.28 5.24 16.38
C ASP A 27 -1.02 5.34 15.04
N GLN A 28 -0.35 5.83 14.00
CA GLN A 28 -0.90 5.85 12.63
C GLN A 28 -1.29 4.44 12.15
N ALA A 29 -0.42 3.45 12.35
CA ALA A 29 -0.68 2.05 11.99
C ALA A 29 -1.89 1.48 12.75
N LYS A 30 -1.97 1.77 14.06
CA LYS A 30 -3.10 1.38 14.91
C LYS A 30 -4.42 1.96 14.41
N ARG A 31 -4.47 3.27 14.12
CA ARG A 31 -5.67 3.95 13.59
C ARG A 31 -6.10 3.40 12.24
N LEU A 32 -5.13 3.12 11.35
CA LEU A 32 -5.42 2.44 10.09
C LEU A 32 -6.01 1.04 10.34
N GLY A 33 -5.42 0.26 11.24
CA GLY A 33 -5.93 -1.05 11.63
C GLY A 33 -7.37 -1.00 12.16
N GLU A 34 -7.70 -0.01 13.01
CA GLU A 34 -9.05 0.23 13.52
C GLU A 34 -10.03 0.59 12.39
N ARG A 35 -9.61 1.40 11.43
CA ARG A 35 -10.40 1.68 10.23
C ARG A 35 -10.64 0.42 9.41
N MET A 36 -9.59 -0.36 9.16
CA MET A 36 -9.67 -1.57 8.34
C MET A 36 -10.45 -2.70 9.00
N ALA A 37 -10.57 -2.72 10.33
CA ALA A 37 -11.41 -3.68 11.06
C ALA A 37 -12.91 -3.59 10.70
N ARG A 38 -13.35 -2.49 10.08
CA ARG A 38 -14.72 -2.30 9.58
C ARG A 38 -14.98 -3.02 8.25
N PHE A 39 -13.93 -3.51 7.60
CA PHE A 39 -14.00 -4.19 6.30
C PHE A 39 -13.48 -5.62 6.47
N ARG A 40 -14.13 -6.58 5.85
CA ARG A 40 -13.57 -7.91 5.75
C ARG A 40 -12.38 -7.85 4.78
N LEU A 41 -11.23 -8.33 5.22
CA LEU A 41 -10.08 -8.63 4.36
C LEU A 41 -9.91 -10.14 4.23
N ASP A 42 -9.41 -10.56 3.09
CA ASP A 42 -9.08 -11.96 2.84
C ASP A 42 -7.57 -12.21 2.94
N ARG A 43 -6.73 -11.18 2.64
CA ARG A 43 -5.26 -11.29 2.71
C ARG A 43 -4.62 -9.94 3.07
N VAL A 44 -3.51 -10.02 3.79
CA VAL A 44 -2.68 -8.86 4.16
C VAL A 44 -1.25 -9.11 3.68
N PHE A 45 -0.79 -8.28 2.76
CA PHE A 45 0.57 -8.32 2.23
C PHE A 45 1.38 -7.13 2.71
N ALA A 46 2.67 -7.35 2.91
CA ALA A 46 3.64 -6.29 3.19
C ALA A 46 4.90 -6.45 2.35
N SER A 47 5.52 -5.33 2.05
CA SER A 47 6.90 -5.27 1.57
C SER A 47 7.85 -6.00 2.52
N SER A 48 8.97 -6.47 2.00
CA SER A 48 10.05 -7.08 2.80
C SER A 48 10.67 -6.12 3.83
N LEU A 49 10.47 -4.80 3.69
CA LEU A 49 11.04 -3.80 4.60
C LEU A 49 10.25 -3.73 5.92
N ILE A 50 10.98 -3.71 7.05
CA ILE A 50 10.42 -3.88 8.40
C ILE A 50 9.32 -2.85 8.71
N ARG A 51 9.47 -1.58 8.32
CA ARG A 51 8.47 -0.54 8.54
C ARG A 51 7.10 -0.84 7.93
N ALA A 52 7.08 -1.50 6.75
CA ALA A 52 5.84 -1.91 6.11
C ALA A 52 5.21 -3.09 6.86
N GLN A 53 6.01 -4.05 7.31
CA GLN A 53 5.56 -5.18 8.12
C GLN A 53 5.00 -4.74 9.47
N GLN A 54 5.69 -3.81 10.16
CA GLN A 54 5.22 -3.24 11.43
C GLN A 54 3.86 -2.55 11.24
N THR A 55 3.68 -1.79 10.15
CA THR A 55 2.41 -1.14 9.85
C THR A 55 1.31 -2.16 9.55
N ALA A 56 1.63 -3.17 8.73
CA ALA A 56 0.69 -4.22 8.34
C ALA A 56 0.18 -5.05 9.51
N LYS A 57 1.04 -5.28 10.52
CA LYS A 57 0.73 -6.10 11.69
C LYS A 57 -0.52 -5.64 12.43
N GLU A 58 -0.72 -4.34 12.60
CA GLU A 58 -1.89 -3.78 13.28
C GLU A 58 -3.20 -4.12 12.56
N THR A 59 -3.20 -4.11 11.23
CA THR A 59 -4.35 -4.52 10.43
C THR A 59 -4.54 -6.04 10.45
N ALA A 60 -3.47 -6.80 10.29
CA ALA A 60 -3.49 -8.25 10.24
C ALA A 60 -4.01 -8.86 11.55
N ASP A 61 -3.51 -8.40 12.71
CA ASP A 61 -3.94 -8.87 14.03
C ASP A 61 -5.46 -8.67 14.24
N ARG A 62 -6.02 -7.53 13.83
CA ARG A 62 -7.46 -7.25 13.95
C ARG A 62 -8.34 -8.08 13.02
N GLN A 63 -7.76 -8.60 11.96
CA GLN A 63 -8.43 -9.47 10.98
C GLN A 63 -8.21 -10.96 11.26
N ASN A 64 -7.36 -11.32 12.23
CA ASN A 64 -6.87 -12.69 12.47
C ASN A 64 -6.22 -13.29 11.21
N LEU A 65 -5.47 -12.49 10.47
CA LEU A 65 -4.77 -12.88 9.25
C LEU A 65 -3.24 -12.82 9.46
N PRO A 66 -2.46 -13.66 8.78
CA PRO A 66 -1.02 -13.49 8.74
C PRO A 66 -0.63 -12.28 7.88
N VAL A 67 0.51 -11.67 8.19
CA VAL A 67 1.20 -10.77 7.25
C VAL A 67 2.02 -11.62 6.29
N GLU A 68 1.69 -11.56 5.02
CA GLU A 68 2.40 -12.27 3.95
C GLU A 68 3.41 -11.32 3.29
N ILE A 69 4.64 -11.78 3.14
CA ILE A 69 5.66 -10.94 2.49
C ILE A 69 5.49 -11.04 0.98
N PHE A 70 5.36 -9.86 0.35
CA PHE A 70 5.38 -9.72 -1.09
C PHE A 70 6.66 -8.96 -1.49
N PRO A 71 7.74 -9.66 -1.84
CA PRO A 71 9.06 -9.05 -2.03
C PRO A 71 9.06 -7.94 -3.08
N ASP A 72 8.30 -8.11 -4.17
CA ASP A 72 8.33 -7.20 -5.33
C ASP A 72 7.71 -5.82 -5.07
N ILE A 73 7.16 -5.57 -3.87
CA ILE A 73 6.60 -4.26 -3.50
C ILE A 73 7.50 -3.45 -2.57
N TYR A 74 8.83 -3.70 -2.58
CA TYR A 74 9.80 -2.88 -1.84
C TYR A 74 9.90 -1.45 -2.42
N GLU A 75 10.48 -0.53 -1.65
CA GLU A 75 10.63 0.87 -2.09
C GLU A 75 11.57 0.99 -3.30
N VAL A 76 11.38 2.05 -4.09
CA VAL A 76 12.28 2.37 -5.19
C VAL A 76 13.69 2.62 -4.64
N GLU A 77 14.65 1.86 -5.14
CA GLU A 77 16.04 1.93 -4.68
C GLU A 77 16.86 2.96 -5.46
N ASN A 78 17.96 3.39 -4.86
CA ASN A 78 18.91 4.27 -5.54
C ASN A 78 19.44 3.60 -6.82
N GLY A 79 19.21 4.24 -7.97
CA GLY A 79 19.60 3.75 -9.28
C GLY A 79 18.51 2.96 -10.01
N GLU A 80 17.39 2.64 -9.36
CA GLU A 80 16.21 2.13 -10.05
C GLU A 80 15.54 3.27 -10.84
N THR A 81 15.31 3.06 -12.13
CA THR A 81 14.60 4.05 -12.94
C THR A 81 13.11 4.01 -12.70
N SER A 82 12.40 5.13 -12.95
CA SER A 82 10.94 5.21 -12.85
C SER A 82 10.26 4.15 -13.72
N ASP A 83 10.81 3.88 -14.92
CA ASP A 83 10.29 2.83 -15.79
C ASP A 83 10.46 1.42 -15.19
N SER A 84 11.65 1.11 -14.65
CA SER A 84 11.90 -0.18 -13.99
C SER A 84 10.95 -0.41 -12.81
N ALA A 85 10.80 0.58 -11.94
CA ALA A 85 9.86 0.52 -10.82
C ALA A 85 8.41 0.34 -11.30
N TYR A 86 8.03 1.02 -12.38
CA TYR A 86 6.71 0.88 -12.97
C TYR A 86 6.49 -0.54 -13.55
N GLN A 87 7.45 -1.11 -14.28
CA GLN A 87 7.34 -2.49 -14.80
C GLN A 87 7.23 -3.51 -13.66
N ARG A 88 7.95 -3.32 -12.57
CA ARG A 88 7.82 -4.12 -11.35
C ARG A 88 6.42 -4.01 -10.75
N ALA A 89 5.85 -2.81 -10.69
CA ALA A 89 4.48 -2.58 -10.24
C ALA A 89 3.44 -3.23 -11.17
N VAL A 90 3.64 -3.17 -12.49
CA VAL A 90 2.77 -3.86 -13.46
C VAL A 90 2.80 -5.37 -13.24
N ALA A 91 3.98 -5.96 -13.03
CA ALA A 91 4.12 -7.38 -12.73
C ALA A 91 3.42 -7.75 -11.40
N ALA A 92 3.59 -6.94 -10.35
CA ALA A 92 2.92 -7.13 -9.07
C ALA A 92 1.39 -7.08 -9.18
N ILE A 93 0.84 -6.07 -9.86
CA ILE A 93 -0.61 -5.96 -10.10
C ILE A 93 -1.13 -7.15 -10.92
N LYS A 94 -0.39 -7.59 -11.93
CA LYS A 94 -0.74 -8.77 -12.72
C LYS A 94 -0.80 -10.02 -11.85
N ALA A 95 0.23 -10.28 -11.04
CA ALA A 95 0.30 -11.42 -10.14
C ALA A 95 -0.89 -11.45 -9.16
N LEU A 96 -1.23 -10.31 -8.54
CA LEU A 96 -2.39 -10.20 -7.66
C LEU A 96 -3.71 -10.49 -8.41
N ARG A 97 -3.87 -10.00 -9.63
CA ARG A 97 -5.09 -10.22 -10.42
C ARG A 97 -5.24 -11.65 -10.93
N GLU A 98 -4.14 -12.35 -11.13
CA GLU A 98 -4.15 -13.77 -11.51
C GLU A 98 -4.43 -14.69 -10.32
N GLN A 99 -3.97 -14.29 -9.12
CA GLN A 99 -4.12 -15.09 -7.90
C GLN A 99 -5.49 -14.92 -7.23
N PHE A 100 -6.11 -13.73 -7.33
CA PHE A 100 -7.31 -13.40 -6.55
C PHE A 100 -8.55 -13.19 -7.41
N THR A 101 -9.69 -13.65 -6.89
CA THR A 101 -10.98 -13.57 -7.56
C THR A 101 -11.63 -12.17 -7.40
N LYS A 102 -12.73 -11.94 -8.15
CA LYS A 102 -13.48 -10.68 -8.12
C LYS A 102 -14.03 -10.28 -6.75
N ASP A 103 -14.25 -11.25 -5.86
CA ASP A 103 -14.93 -11.02 -4.58
C ASP A 103 -13.94 -10.85 -3.41
N GLU A 104 -12.65 -11.15 -3.63
CA GLU A 104 -11.62 -11.02 -2.61
C GLU A 104 -11.17 -9.58 -2.41
N ARG A 105 -10.88 -9.25 -1.14
CA ARG A 105 -10.37 -7.96 -0.67
C ARG A 105 -9.02 -8.15 -0.06
N ILE A 106 -8.02 -7.56 -0.68
CA ILE A 106 -6.64 -7.65 -0.24
C ILE A 106 -6.09 -6.28 0.08
N ILE A 107 -5.16 -6.21 1.01
CA ILE A 107 -4.42 -4.99 1.31
C ILE A 107 -2.92 -5.25 1.15
N VAL A 108 -2.22 -4.28 0.55
CA VAL A 108 -0.76 -4.27 0.43
C VAL A 108 -0.20 -3.06 1.17
N PHE A 109 0.81 -3.28 2.00
CA PHE A 109 1.54 -2.25 2.73
C PHE A 109 2.90 -2.04 2.07
N ALA A 110 3.10 -0.88 1.45
CA ALA A 110 4.32 -0.57 0.73
C ALA A 110 4.81 0.86 1.04
N HIS A 111 5.30 1.60 0.06
CA HIS A 111 6.11 2.79 0.26
C HIS A 111 5.63 3.94 -0.62
N GLY A 112 6.01 5.16 -0.26
CA GLY A 112 5.50 6.37 -0.93
C GLY A 112 5.74 6.38 -2.43
N THR A 113 6.99 6.19 -2.86
CA THR A 113 7.34 6.23 -4.28
C THR A 113 6.79 5.02 -5.03
N PHE A 114 6.94 3.83 -4.45
CA PHE A 114 6.46 2.62 -5.12
C PHE A 114 4.92 2.55 -5.21
N ASN A 115 4.20 3.10 -4.24
CA ASN A 115 2.74 3.19 -4.31
C ASN A 115 2.25 4.02 -5.51
N ASN A 116 2.99 5.07 -5.90
CA ASN A 116 2.69 5.78 -7.16
C ASN A 116 2.73 4.84 -8.35
N CYS A 117 3.75 3.99 -8.43
CA CYS A 117 3.87 2.99 -9.49
C CYS A 117 2.74 1.97 -9.43
N LEU A 118 2.39 1.47 -8.23
CA LEU A 118 1.28 0.51 -8.03
C LEU A 118 -0.06 1.09 -8.45
N ILE A 119 -0.37 2.32 -8.04
CA ILE A 119 -1.62 2.99 -8.38
C ILE A 119 -1.69 3.23 -9.90
N SER A 120 -0.61 3.75 -10.48
CA SER A 120 -0.51 3.98 -11.92
C SER A 120 -0.70 2.69 -12.72
N ALA A 121 -0.02 1.61 -12.34
CA ALA A 121 -0.16 0.28 -12.96
C ALA A 121 -1.58 -0.28 -12.83
N ALA A 122 -2.18 -0.16 -11.65
CA ALA A 122 -3.54 -0.64 -11.40
C ALA A 122 -4.60 0.12 -12.21
N LEU A 123 -4.40 1.42 -12.44
CA LEU A 123 -5.30 2.28 -13.20
C LEU A 123 -4.99 2.29 -14.71
N GLY A 124 -3.84 1.71 -15.13
CA GLY A 124 -3.42 1.66 -16.52
C GLY A 124 -2.82 2.98 -17.03
N PHE A 125 -2.29 3.82 -16.14
CA PHE A 125 -1.57 5.04 -16.52
C PHE A 125 -0.06 4.80 -16.51
N PRO A 126 0.70 5.37 -17.44
CA PRO A 126 2.16 5.40 -17.34
C PRO A 126 2.59 6.29 -16.18
N VAL A 127 3.69 5.95 -15.53
CA VAL A 127 4.35 6.86 -14.58
C VAL A 127 4.91 8.05 -15.34
N ARG A 128 4.79 9.24 -14.74
CA ARG A 128 5.24 10.50 -15.31
C ARG A 128 6.03 11.28 -14.27
N ASP A 129 7.07 11.96 -14.69
CA ASP A 129 7.90 12.78 -13.78
C ASP A 129 7.19 14.06 -13.31
N ASP A 130 6.18 14.50 -14.08
CA ASP A 130 5.41 15.73 -13.81
C ASP A 130 4.09 15.48 -13.05
N PHE A 131 3.80 14.23 -12.68
CA PHE A 131 2.57 13.87 -11.96
C PHE A 131 2.77 12.72 -11.00
N ASN A 132 2.40 12.92 -9.74
CA ASN A 132 2.44 11.91 -8.70
C ASN A 132 1.14 11.93 -7.89
N PHE A 133 0.69 10.73 -7.48
CA PHE A 133 -0.31 10.61 -6.42
C PHE A 133 0.35 10.90 -5.08
N CYS A 134 -0.17 11.84 -4.31
CA CYS A 134 0.29 12.06 -2.94
C CYS A 134 0.13 10.76 -2.13
N GLN A 135 1.07 10.49 -1.24
CA GLN A 135 1.06 9.29 -0.40
C GLN A 135 1.46 9.67 1.04
N GLU A 136 0.46 10.01 1.84
CA GLU A 136 0.67 10.25 3.26
C GLU A 136 1.03 8.96 4.01
N ASN A 137 1.67 9.08 5.18
CA ASN A 137 1.91 7.92 6.02
C ASN A 137 0.57 7.28 6.41
N THR A 138 0.47 5.97 6.23
CA THR A 138 -0.78 5.19 6.34
C THR A 138 -1.93 5.64 5.42
N GLY A 139 -1.69 6.57 4.49
CA GLY A 139 -2.64 6.94 3.46
C GLY A 139 -3.11 5.71 2.69
N LEU A 140 -4.42 5.58 2.54
CA LEU A 140 -5.09 4.41 1.98
C LEU A 140 -5.65 4.73 0.61
N THR A 141 -5.37 3.88 -0.37
CA THR A 141 -5.98 3.91 -1.70
C THR A 141 -6.82 2.67 -1.90
N CYS A 142 -7.99 2.79 -2.51
CA CYS A 142 -8.87 1.66 -2.82
C CYS A 142 -9.15 1.59 -4.32
N ILE A 143 -8.78 0.48 -4.93
CA ILE A 143 -8.99 0.20 -6.35
C ILE A 143 -9.81 -1.08 -6.50
N ARG A 144 -10.86 -1.00 -7.31
CA ARG A 144 -11.72 -2.14 -7.61
C ARG A 144 -11.48 -2.61 -9.05
N PHE A 145 -11.10 -3.86 -9.20
CA PHE A 145 -11.03 -4.54 -10.50
C PHE A 145 -12.35 -5.24 -10.77
N MET A 146 -13.00 -4.86 -11.86
CA MET A 146 -14.33 -5.32 -12.25
C MET A 146 -14.27 -6.31 -13.42
N PRO A 147 -15.33 -7.10 -13.65
CA PRO A 147 -15.43 -7.92 -14.85
C PRO A 147 -15.28 -7.10 -16.13
N GLY A 148 -14.74 -7.74 -17.18
CA GLY A 148 -14.51 -7.06 -18.46
C GLY A 148 -13.30 -6.12 -18.48
N GLY A 149 -12.38 -6.25 -17.51
CA GLY A 149 -11.14 -5.48 -17.45
C GLY A 149 -11.28 -4.04 -16.96
N LYS A 150 -12.49 -3.64 -16.53
CA LYS A 150 -12.72 -2.30 -15.99
C LYS A 150 -12.09 -2.14 -14.61
N THR A 151 -11.46 -0.98 -14.39
CA THR A 151 -10.88 -0.59 -13.10
C THR A 151 -11.53 0.68 -12.59
N LYS A 152 -11.73 0.78 -11.29
CA LYS A 152 -12.31 1.95 -10.65
C LYS A 152 -11.51 2.30 -9.39
N ALA A 153 -11.02 3.54 -9.29
CA ALA A 153 -10.54 4.09 -8.04
C ALA A 153 -11.76 4.55 -7.21
N GLU A 154 -11.92 4.01 -6.02
CA GLU A 154 -12.97 4.46 -5.10
C GLU A 154 -12.49 5.69 -4.33
N PHE A 155 -11.22 5.69 -3.91
CA PHE A 155 -10.50 6.84 -3.34
C PHE A 155 -8.99 6.61 -3.47
N ILE A 156 -8.22 7.70 -3.41
CA ILE A 156 -6.75 7.72 -3.46
C ILE A 156 -6.22 8.54 -2.29
N ASN A 157 -5.24 7.99 -1.56
CA ASN A 157 -4.56 8.63 -0.44
C ASN A 157 -5.52 9.20 0.63
N ASP A 158 -6.53 8.44 1.01
CA ASP A 158 -7.43 8.81 2.10
C ASP A 158 -6.77 8.49 3.46
N TYR A 159 -6.47 9.51 4.23
CA TYR A 159 -5.89 9.44 5.57
C TYR A 159 -6.80 10.05 6.64
N GLY A 160 -8.10 10.13 6.40
CA GLY A 160 -9.10 10.65 7.35
C GLY A 160 -9.14 9.92 8.69
N HIS A 161 -8.51 8.77 8.83
CA HIS A 161 -8.34 8.08 10.12
C HIS A 161 -7.32 8.76 11.04
N LEU A 162 -6.52 9.69 10.55
CA LEU A 162 -5.50 10.40 11.32
C LEU A 162 -6.01 11.67 12.00
N ASP A 163 -7.29 12.04 11.81
CA ASP A 163 -7.90 13.28 12.33
C ASP A 163 -7.06 14.53 11.96
N ASN A 164 -6.50 14.55 10.76
CA ASN A 164 -5.68 15.67 10.33
C ASN A 164 -6.55 16.73 9.66
N PRO A 165 -6.79 17.89 10.32
CA PRO A 165 -7.70 18.92 9.81
C PRO A 165 -7.06 19.83 8.75
N GLU A 166 -5.85 19.54 8.27
CA GLU A 166 -5.08 20.44 7.40
C GLU A 166 -5.39 20.30 5.91
N PHE A 167 -6.68 20.21 5.56
CA PHE A 167 -7.17 20.53 4.21
C PHE A 167 -8.53 21.18 4.29
#